data_13b1a94e8a1827227e9e08be15732199
#
_entry.id   13b1a94e8a1827227e9e08be15732199
#
_cell.length_a   1.000
_cell.length_b   1.000
_cell.length_c   1.000
_cell.angle_alpha   90.00
_cell.angle_beta   90.00
_cell.angle_gamma   90.00
#
_symmetry.space_group_name_H-M   'P 1'
#
loop_
_entity.id
_entity.type
_entity.pdbx_description
1 polymer ?
#
loop_
_entity_poly.entity_id
_entity_poly.type
_entity_poly.pdbx_seq_one_letter_code
_entity_poly.pdbx_strand_id
1 'polypeptide(L)'
;MDMSELYFDESVILLDVEGDSKEEILEVVAQNLVDNGLVKESFIPAIIKREKEFATGLPIAGVSVAIPHTDVEHVIRKSISVAVLKKPVDFVIMGDDSETTPVQLIFMLAMDEAHSQLLLLQKLMQLFQDEEVLKFLVNQKNKTEIKSTLEEKLNLVEGDGE
;
A
#
# COMPACT_ATOMS: atom_id res chain seq x y z
N MET A 1 20.01 -0.45 -2.79
CA MET A 1 18.96 0.57 -2.85
C MET A 1 18.71 1.10 -1.45
N ASP A 2 18.71 2.41 -1.31
CA ASP A 2 18.59 3.06 -0.01
C ASP A 2 17.12 3.34 0.33
N MET A 3 16.62 2.66 1.36
CA MET A 3 15.23 2.83 1.81
C MET A 3 15.11 3.90 2.90
N SER A 4 16.23 4.46 3.38
CA SER A 4 16.18 5.45 4.44
C SER A 4 15.46 6.74 4.04
N GLU A 5 15.37 7.03 2.75
CA GLU A 5 14.70 8.22 2.26
C GLU A 5 13.22 7.99 1.93
N LEU A 6 12.74 6.76 2.12
CA LEU A 6 11.34 6.46 1.90
C LEU A 6 10.50 7.11 3.00
N TYR A 7 9.54 7.93 2.59
CA TYR A 7 8.64 8.55 3.56
C TYR A 7 7.62 7.53 4.05
N PHE A 8 7.62 7.28 5.35
CA PHE A 8 6.62 6.43 5.96
C PHE A 8 6.41 6.90 7.39
N ASP A 9 5.24 7.44 7.67
CA ASP A 9 4.92 8.00 8.96
C ASP A 9 3.44 7.80 9.25
N GLU A 10 3.01 8.11 10.47
CA GLU A 10 1.62 7.90 10.86
C GLU A 10 0.65 8.69 9.97
N SER A 11 1.10 9.81 9.41
CA SER A 11 0.26 10.63 8.53
C SER A 11 -0.21 9.88 7.28
N VAL A 12 0.49 8.81 6.90
CA VAL A 12 0.13 7.99 5.74
C VAL A 12 -0.38 6.61 6.14
N ILE A 13 -0.73 6.43 7.41
CA ILE A 13 -1.38 5.22 7.89
C ILE A 13 -2.83 5.57 8.16
N LEU A 14 -3.75 4.92 7.45
CA LEU A 14 -5.18 5.19 7.55
C LEU A 14 -5.89 3.99 8.17
N LEU A 15 -6.74 4.26 9.15
CA LEU A 15 -7.51 3.21 9.84
C LEU A 15 -8.99 3.40 9.57
N ASP A 16 -9.73 2.29 9.59
CA ASP A 16 -11.18 2.30 9.42
C ASP A 16 -11.63 3.02 8.15
N VAL A 17 -10.88 2.80 7.07
CA VAL A 17 -11.23 3.40 5.78
C VAL A 17 -12.48 2.75 5.23
N GLU A 18 -13.44 3.57 4.79
CA GLU A 18 -14.71 3.09 4.26
C GLU A 18 -14.89 3.46 2.81
N GLY A 19 -15.56 2.60 2.06
CA GLY A 19 -15.89 2.83 0.67
C GLY A 19 -16.68 1.66 0.16
N ASP A 20 -17.50 1.89 -0.86
CA ASP A 20 -18.34 0.85 -1.45
C ASP A 20 -17.69 0.18 -2.66
N SER A 21 -16.58 0.72 -3.13
CA SER A 21 -15.89 0.18 -4.30
C SER A 21 -14.40 0.40 -4.16
N LYS A 22 -13.63 -0.36 -4.95
CA LYS A 22 -12.18 -0.19 -4.95
C LYS A 22 -11.78 1.21 -5.45
N GLU A 23 -12.57 1.78 -6.35
CA GLU A 23 -12.28 3.13 -6.85
C GLU A 23 -12.38 4.17 -5.74
N GLU A 24 -13.40 4.06 -4.88
CA GLU A 24 -13.55 4.96 -3.74
C GLU A 24 -12.40 4.82 -2.76
N ILE A 25 -12.01 3.59 -2.49
CA ILE A 25 -10.90 3.31 -1.58
C ILE A 25 -9.59 3.88 -2.14
N LEU A 26 -9.32 3.65 -3.42
CA LEU A 26 -8.12 4.16 -4.07
C LEU A 26 -8.07 5.68 -4.00
N GLU A 27 -9.22 6.33 -4.22
CA GLU A 27 -9.30 7.78 -4.18
C GLU A 27 -8.97 8.32 -2.79
N VAL A 28 -9.54 7.71 -1.75
CA VAL A 28 -9.30 8.15 -0.37
C VAL A 28 -7.81 8.03 -0.01
N VAL A 29 -7.22 6.90 -0.31
CA VAL A 29 -5.82 6.66 0.05
C VAL A 29 -4.89 7.55 -0.76
N ALA A 30 -5.16 7.69 -2.05
CA ALA A 30 -4.34 8.55 -2.92
C ALA A 30 -4.48 10.03 -2.53
N GLN A 31 -5.69 10.45 -2.16
CA GLN A 31 -5.91 11.84 -1.74
C GLN A 31 -5.08 12.16 -0.50
N ASN A 32 -4.95 11.23 0.41
CA ASN A 32 -4.12 11.42 1.59
C ASN A 32 -2.66 11.65 1.20
N LEU A 33 -2.16 10.94 0.18
CA LEU A 33 -0.80 11.16 -0.32
C LEU A 33 -0.66 12.55 -0.95
N VAL A 34 -1.67 13.00 -1.69
CA VAL A 34 -1.67 14.35 -2.27
C VAL A 34 -1.63 15.39 -1.15
N ASP A 35 -2.49 15.23 -0.15
CA ASP A 35 -2.61 16.17 0.96
C ASP A 35 -1.30 16.28 1.76
N ASN A 36 -0.51 15.24 1.76
CA ASN A 36 0.79 15.22 2.44
C ASN A 36 1.94 15.69 1.53
N GLY A 37 1.62 16.11 0.31
CA GLY A 37 2.64 16.64 -0.60
C GLY A 37 3.56 15.60 -1.19
N LEU A 38 3.16 14.34 -1.18
CA LEU A 38 4.01 13.22 -1.59
C LEU A 38 3.82 12.84 -3.05
N VAL A 39 2.64 13.13 -3.61
CA VAL A 39 2.35 12.83 -5.01
C VAL A 39 1.62 14.01 -5.64
N LYS A 40 1.62 14.06 -6.96
CA LYS A 40 0.89 15.07 -7.72
C LYS A 40 -0.60 14.69 -7.76
N GLU A 41 -1.47 15.67 -8.03
CA GLU A 41 -2.89 15.38 -8.15
C GLU A 41 -3.17 14.38 -9.26
N SER A 42 -2.32 14.34 -10.29
CA SER A 42 -2.46 13.39 -11.39
C SER A 42 -2.29 11.94 -10.95
N PHE A 43 -1.73 11.72 -9.77
CA PHE A 43 -1.57 10.37 -9.21
C PHE A 43 -2.92 9.70 -9.03
N ILE A 44 -3.95 10.45 -8.61
CA ILE A 44 -5.26 9.88 -8.31
C ILE A 44 -5.90 9.22 -9.52
N PRO A 45 -6.13 9.93 -10.64
CA PRO A 45 -6.71 9.25 -11.79
C PRO A 45 -5.78 8.19 -12.38
N ALA A 46 -4.47 8.39 -12.27
CA ALA A 46 -3.51 7.45 -12.80
C ALA A 46 -3.57 6.10 -12.07
N ILE A 47 -3.65 6.13 -10.74
CA ILE A 47 -3.65 4.88 -9.98
C ILE A 47 -4.98 4.12 -10.15
N ILE A 48 -6.08 4.84 -10.26
CA ILE A 48 -7.38 4.22 -10.51
C ILE A 48 -7.39 3.54 -11.86
N LYS A 49 -6.88 4.22 -12.88
CA LYS A 49 -6.79 3.66 -14.23
C LYS A 49 -5.85 2.45 -14.24
N ARG A 50 -4.70 2.57 -13.57
CA ARG A 50 -3.71 1.48 -13.54
C ARG A 50 -4.28 0.23 -12.89
N GLU A 51 -5.04 0.40 -11.80
CA GLU A 51 -5.62 -0.74 -11.11
C GLU A 51 -6.63 -1.48 -11.99
N LYS A 52 -7.34 -0.76 -12.86
CA LYS A 52 -8.26 -1.39 -13.80
C LYS A 52 -7.53 -2.21 -14.85
N GLU A 53 -6.37 -1.74 -15.28
CA GLU A 53 -5.59 -2.41 -16.33
C GLU A 53 -4.71 -3.51 -15.77
N PHE A 54 -4.16 -3.31 -14.58
CA PHE A 54 -3.22 -4.23 -13.95
C PHE A 54 -3.59 -4.37 -12.48
N ALA A 55 -4.49 -5.30 -12.23
CA ALA A 55 -5.03 -5.52 -10.89
C ALA A 55 -3.96 -5.98 -9.89
N THR A 56 -4.09 -5.56 -8.63
CA THR A 56 -3.11 -5.88 -7.60
C THR A 56 -3.68 -6.59 -6.39
N GLY A 57 -4.91 -7.11 -6.49
CA GLY A 57 -5.49 -7.89 -5.38
C GLY A 57 -4.77 -9.20 -5.20
N LEU A 58 -4.44 -9.54 -3.96
CA LEU A 58 -3.73 -10.77 -3.62
C LEU A 58 -4.50 -11.54 -2.56
N PRO A 59 -5.04 -12.72 -2.91
CA PRO A 59 -5.75 -13.55 -1.94
C PRO A 59 -4.76 -14.30 -1.07
N ILE A 60 -4.49 -13.72 0.10
CA ILE A 60 -3.59 -14.32 1.07
C ILE A 60 -4.45 -15.05 2.11
N ALA A 61 -4.01 -16.19 2.57
CA ALA A 61 -4.74 -16.94 3.58
C ALA A 61 -4.97 -16.09 4.83
N GLY A 62 -6.23 -15.87 5.17
CA GLY A 62 -6.61 -15.09 6.35
C GLY A 62 -6.84 -13.61 6.10
N VAL A 63 -6.06 -12.97 5.26
CA VAL A 63 -6.19 -11.53 4.98
C VAL A 63 -5.79 -11.26 3.54
N SER A 64 -6.74 -10.78 2.73
CA SER A 64 -6.41 -10.36 1.35
C SER A 64 -5.86 -8.94 1.37
N VAL A 65 -4.87 -8.70 0.51
CA VAL A 65 -4.22 -7.40 0.42
C VAL A 65 -4.24 -6.88 -1.01
N ALA A 66 -3.98 -5.59 -1.18
CA ALA A 66 -3.78 -5.00 -2.50
C ALA A 66 -2.55 -4.11 -2.44
N ILE A 67 -1.83 -4.02 -3.57
CA ILE A 67 -0.60 -3.21 -3.65
C ILE A 67 -0.68 -2.24 -4.84
N PRO A 68 -1.66 -1.32 -4.83
CA PRO A 68 -1.81 -0.38 -5.95
C PRO A 68 -0.59 0.51 -6.13
N HIS A 69 -0.23 0.77 -7.38
CA HIS A 69 0.87 1.66 -7.72
C HIS A 69 0.68 2.13 -9.17
N THR A 70 1.40 3.18 -9.55
CA THR A 70 1.32 3.69 -10.91
C THR A 70 2.70 4.23 -11.34
N ASP A 71 2.76 4.91 -12.47
CA ASP A 71 4.03 5.38 -13.03
C ASP A 71 4.69 6.41 -12.10
N VAL A 72 6.02 6.38 -12.09
CA VAL A 72 6.82 7.21 -11.19
C VAL A 72 6.70 8.70 -11.46
N GLU A 73 6.27 9.09 -12.65
CA GLU A 73 6.16 10.51 -13.02
C GLU A 73 5.16 11.30 -12.16
N HIS A 74 4.25 10.61 -11.47
CA HIS A 74 3.23 11.24 -10.65
C HIS A 74 3.67 11.43 -9.20
N VAL A 75 4.89 11.01 -8.87
CA VAL A 75 5.40 11.01 -7.50
C VAL A 75 6.34 12.18 -7.26
N ILE A 76 6.14 12.87 -6.13
CA ILE A 76 7.01 13.98 -5.72
C ILE A 76 8.11 13.45 -4.80
N ARG A 77 7.73 12.64 -3.82
CA ARG A 77 8.67 12.06 -2.86
C ARG A 77 8.29 10.60 -2.64
N LYS A 78 9.26 9.70 -2.74
CA LYS A 78 8.97 8.27 -2.57
C LYS A 78 8.39 8.00 -1.19
N SER A 79 7.30 7.22 -1.18
CA SER A 79 6.55 6.98 0.04
C SER A 79 5.72 5.71 -0.11
N ILE A 80 5.22 5.23 1.02
CA ILE A 80 4.30 4.11 1.06
C ILE A 80 3.17 4.48 2.01
N SER A 81 1.94 4.20 1.60
CA SER A 81 0.77 4.42 2.44
C SER A 81 0.14 3.09 2.79
N VAL A 82 -0.30 2.95 4.03
CA VAL A 82 -0.95 1.73 4.50
C VAL A 82 -2.36 2.08 4.94
N ALA A 83 -3.33 1.36 4.42
CA ALA A 83 -4.74 1.59 4.79
C ALA A 83 -5.36 0.29 5.28
N VAL A 84 -6.00 0.36 6.44
CA VAL A 84 -6.78 -0.74 6.99
C VAL A 84 -8.24 -0.41 6.75
N LEU A 85 -8.95 -1.27 6.02
CA LEU A 85 -10.33 -1.01 5.66
C LEU A 85 -11.27 -1.45 6.78
N LYS A 86 -12.32 -0.65 6.99
CA LYS A 86 -13.33 -0.98 7.99
C LYS A 86 -14.08 -2.24 7.60
N LYS A 87 -14.35 -2.41 6.30
CA LYS A 87 -14.98 -3.60 5.73
C LYS A 87 -14.20 -4.03 4.52
N PRO A 88 -14.13 -5.34 4.24
CA PRO A 88 -13.46 -5.79 3.03
C PRO A 88 -14.10 -5.20 1.79
N VAL A 89 -13.27 -4.88 0.80
CA VAL A 89 -13.73 -4.37 -0.49
C VAL A 89 -13.11 -5.24 -1.57
N ASP A 90 -13.91 -5.65 -2.54
CA ASP A 90 -13.44 -6.54 -3.60
C ASP A 90 -12.48 -5.84 -4.55
N PHE A 91 -11.31 -6.44 -4.71
CA PHE A 91 -10.33 -6.05 -5.73
C PHE A 91 -10.14 -7.22 -6.68
N VAL A 92 -9.92 -6.92 -7.95
CA VAL A 92 -9.63 -7.96 -8.94
C VAL A 92 -8.26 -8.56 -8.59
N ILE A 93 -8.17 -9.88 -8.73
CA ILE A 93 -6.95 -10.62 -8.39
C ILE A 93 -5.85 -10.38 -9.43
N MET A 94 -4.64 -10.13 -8.94
CA MET A 94 -3.48 -9.96 -9.81
C MET A 94 -3.30 -11.20 -10.68
N GLY A 95 -3.27 -11.00 -12.00
CA GLY A 95 -3.08 -12.10 -12.94
C GLY A 95 -4.32 -12.91 -13.26
N ASP A 96 -5.47 -12.57 -12.67
CA ASP A 96 -6.72 -13.31 -12.93
C ASP A 96 -7.88 -12.32 -12.89
N ASP A 97 -8.14 -11.67 -14.02
CA ASP A 97 -9.16 -10.63 -14.09
C ASP A 97 -10.59 -11.17 -14.09
N SER A 98 -10.76 -12.47 -13.98
CA SER A 98 -12.09 -13.08 -13.87
C SER A 98 -12.54 -13.28 -12.43
N GLU A 99 -11.65 -13.02 -11.44
CA GLU A 99 -11.92 -13.26 -10.03
C GLU A 99 -11.59 -12.05 -9.18
N THR A 100 -12.26 -11.95 -8.03
CA THR A 100 -11.98 -10.89 -7.06
C THR A 100 -11.68 -11.50 -5.70
N THR A 101 -11.10 -10.68 -4.82
CA THR A 101 -10.82 -11.10 -3.44
C THR A 101 -11.18 -9.97 -2.49
N PRO A 102 -11.72 -10.27 -1.31
CA PRO A 102 -12.13 -9.23 -0.35
C PRO A 102 -10.93 -8.67 0.41
N VAL A 103 -10.46 -7.52 -0.04
CA VAL A 103 -9.26 -6.88 0.49
C VAL A 103 -9.58 -6.11 1.77
N GLN A 104 -8.74 -6.27 2.79
CA GLN A 104 -8.85 -5.52 4.04
C GLN A 104 -7.63 -4.63 4.30
N LEU A 105 -6.53 -4.85 3.59
CA LEU A 105 -5.29 -4.14 3.85
C LEU A 105 -4.70 -3.66 2.52
N ILE A 106 -4.37 -2.38 2.45
CA ILE A 106 -3.83 -1.79 1.23
C ILE A 106 -2.46 -1.19 1.49
N PHE A 107 -1.50 -1.52 0.64
CA PHE A 107 -0.18 -0.90 0.61
C PHE A 107 -0.07 -0.13 -0.70
N MET A 108 -0.30 1.18 -0.65
CA MET A 108 -0.23 2.02 -1.85
C MET A 108 1.18 2.56 -2.01
N LEU A 109 1.81 2.22 -3.12
CA LEU A 109 3.21 2.56 -3.36
C LEU A 109 3.35 3.80 -4.22
N ALA A 110 4.16 4.74 -3.77
CA ALA A 110 4.46 5.96 -4.52
C ALA A 110 5.98 6.06 -4.58
N MET A 111 6.58 5.45 -5.59
CA MET A 111 8.04 5.40 -5.74
C MET A 111 8.46 6.29 -6.90
N ASP A 112 9.62 6.92 -6.75
CA ASP A 112 10.11 7.90 -7.73
C ASP A 112 11.06 7.30 -8.76
N GLU A 113 11.31 5.99 -8.69
CA GLU A 113 12.04 5.28 -9.75
C GLU A 113 11.62 3.81 -9.79
N ALA A 114 11.67 3.23 -10.98
CA ALA A 114 11.16 1.87 -11.20
C ALA A 114 11.93 0.81 -10.43
N HIS A 115 13.25 0.96 -10.32
CA HIS A 115 14.07 -0.03 -9.61
C HIS A 115 13.71 -0.09 -8.13
N SER A 116 13.53 1.06 -7.50
CA SER A 116 13.13 1.13 -6.09
C SER A 116 11.75 0.53 -5.88
N GLN A 117 10.84 0.75 -6.83
CA GLN A 117 9.50 0.17 -6.77
C GLN A 117 9.56 -1.35 -6.77
N LEU A 118 10.39 -1.91 -7.66
CA LEU A 118 10.55 -3.36 -7.73
C LEU A 118 11.09 -3.93 -6.41
N LEU A 119 12.09 -3.27 -5.83
CA LEU A 119 12.67 -3.72 -4.57
C LEU A 119 11.66 -3.70 -3.43
N LEU A 120 10.86 -2.63 -3.37
CA LEU A 120 9.82 -2.54 -2.34
C LEU A 120 8.77 -3.62 -2.52
N LEU A 121 8.37 -3.88 -3.77
CA LEU A 121 7.41 -4.95 -4.05
C LEU A 121 7.93 -6.30 -3.58
N GLN A 122 9.22 -6.57 -3.78
CA GLN A 122 9.82 -7.83 -3.33
C GLN A 122 9.79 -7.94 -1.81
N LYS A 123 10.05 -6.84 -1.10
CA LYS A 123 9.99 -6.85 0.36
C LYS A 123 8.57 -7.10 0.85
N LEU A 124 7.59 -6.49 0.19
CA LEU A 124 6.18 -6.67 0.55
C LEU A 124 5.74 -8.12 0.32
N MET A 125 6.16 -8.71 -0.79
CA MET A 125 5.80 -10.09 -1.09
C MET A 125 6.35 -11.05 -0.04
N GLN A 126 7.53 -10.75 0.52
CA GLN A 126 8.08 -11.53 1.63
C GLN A 126 7.25 -11.33 2.90
N LEU A 127 6.85 -10.09 3.16
CA LEU A 127 6.02 -9.78 4.33
C LEU A 127 4.72 -10.55 4.29
N PHE A 128 4.13 -10.68 3.11
CA PHE A 128 2.84 -11.35 2.95
C PHE A 128 2.90 -12.85 3.22
N GLN A 129 4.09 -13.42 3.34
CA GLN A 129 4.24 -14.81 3.76
C GLN A 129 3.99 -14.98 5.26
N ASP A 130 4.00 -13.88 6.01
CA ASP A 130 3.80 -13.91 7.46
C ASP A 130 2.34 -13.57 7.78
N GLU A 131 1.52 -14.61 7.87
CA GLU A 131 0.10 -14.46 8.13
C GLU A 131 -0.19 -13.77 9.46
N GLU A 132 0.64 -14.04 10.46
CA GLU A 132 0.48 -13.43 11.79
C GLU A 132 0.64 -11.92 11.74
N VAL A 133 1.60 -11.43 10.97
CA VAL A 133 1.81 -9.99 10.81
C VAL A 133 0.60 -9.36 10.14
N LEU A 134 0.06 -10.00 9.09
CA LEU A 134 -1.10 -9.45 8.39
C LEU A 134 -2.31 -9.36 9.31
N LYS A 135 -2.54 -10.39 10.12
CA LYS A 135 -3.62 -10.39 11.08
C LYS A 135 -3.43 -9.31 12.14
N PHE A 136 -2.20 -9.13 12.59
CA PHE A 136 -1.87 -8.07 13.54
C PHE A 136 -2.26 -6.70 12.96
N LEU A 137 -1.87 -6.45 11.71
CA LEU A 137 -2.10 -5.16 11.07
C LEU A 137 -3.58 -4.84 10.91
N VAL A 138 -4.39 -5.81 10.48
CA VAL A 138 -5.82 -5.54 10.27
C VAL A 138 -6.58 -5.36 11.58
N ASN A 139 -6.06 -5.87 12.68
CA ASN A 139 -6.70 -5.75 13.99
C ASN A 139 -6.14 -4.63 14.83
N GLN A 140 -5.07 -4.00 14.39
CA GLN A 140 -4.39 -2.97 15.17
C GLN A 140 -5.10 -1.63 15.02
N LYS A 141 -5.32 -0.94 16.15
CA LYS A 141 -5.94 0.38 16.16
C LYS A 141 -4.96 1.50 16.50
N ASN A 142 -3.70 1.15 16.67
CA ASN A 142 -2.66 2.11 17.04
C ASN A 142 -1.69 2.30 15.88
N LYS A 143 -1.69 3.50 15.29
CA LYS A 143 -0.83 3.80 14.14
C LYS A 143 0.65 3.68 14.45
N THR A 144 1.03 4.00 15.69
CA THR A 144 2.42 3.89 16.11
C THR A 144 2.91 2.45 16.04
N GLU A 145 2.05 1.50 16.47
CA GLU A 145 2.39 0.08 16.43
C GLU A 145 2.50 -0.43 14.99
N ILE A 146 1.61 0.04 14.11
CA ILE A 146 1.65 -0.34 12.71
C ILE A 146 2.95 0.17 12.07
N LYS A 147 3.28 1.44 12.33
CA LYS A 147 4.49 2.05 11.80
C LYS A 147 5.73 1.29 12.25
N SER A 148 5.83 1.03 13.55
CA SER A 148 6.96 0.34 14.15
C SER A 148 7.14 -1.06 13.55
N THR A 149 6.04 -1.80 13.46
CA THR A 149 6.06 -3.16 12.94
C THR A 149 6.52 -3.20 11.49
N LEU A 150 5.98 -2.29 10.67
CA LEU A 150 6.34 -2.27 9.24
C LEU A 150 7.76 -1.78 9.01
N GLU A 151 8.22 -0.82 9.79
CA GLU A 151 9.60 -0.36 9.68
C GLU A 151 10.56 -1.51 9.95
N GLU A 152 10.25 -2.29 10.97
CA GLU A 152 11.07 -3.45 11.32
C GLU A 152 11.00 -4.55 10.26
N LYS A 153 9.78 -4.93 9.89
CA LYS A 153 9.58 -6.05 8.97
C LYS A 153 10.05 -5.77 7.54
N LEU A 154 9.93 -4.52 7.12
CA LEU A 154 10.37 -4.13 5.77
C LEU A 154 11.77 -3.55 5.77
N ASN A 155 12.38 -3.45 6.95
CA ASN A 155 13.73 -2.92 7.10
C ASN A 155 13.83 -1.49 6.55
N LEU A 156 12.91 -0.64 6.99
CA LEU A 156 12.84 0.75 6.53
C LEU A 156 13.57 1.71 7.46
N VAL A 157 13.99 1.23 8.63
CA VAL A 157 14.63 2.09 9.62
C VAL A 157 15.99 2.53 9.12
N GLU A 158 16.25 3.85 9.22
CA GLU A 158 17.51 4.41 8.79
C GLU A 158 18.67 3.83 9.57
N GLY A 159 19.73 3.49 8.88
CA GLY A 159 20.92 2.95 9.50
C GLY A 159 20.92 1.44 9.64
N ASP A 160 19.83 0.79 9.32
CA ASP A 160 19.72 -0.65 9.49
C ASP A 160 20.16 -1.44 8.28
N GLY A 161 20.33 -0.81 7.18
CA GLY A 161 20.65 -1.50 5.94
C GLY A 161 22.13 -1.65 5.67
N GLU A 162 22.92 -1.19 6.57
CA GLU A 162 24.35 -1.25 6.35
C GLU A 162 24.85 -2.65 6.43
#